data_4f9c01148cd360532c1b492f2455a796
#
_entry.id   4f9c01148cd360532c1b492f2455a796
#
_cell.length_a   1.000
_cell.length_b   1.000
_cell.length_c   1.000
_cell.angle_alpha   90.00
_cell.angle_beta   90.00
_cell.angle_gamma   90.00
#
_symmetry.space_group_name_H-M   'P 1'
#
loop_
_entity.id
_entity.type
_entity.pdbx_description
1 polymer ?
#
loop_
_entity_poly.entity_id
_entity_poly.type
_entity_poly.pdbx_seq_one_letter_code
_entity_poly.pdbx_strand_id
1 'polypeptide(L)'
;FTALSAGEIDVLIRNTTWTQSRDTELGNDFGPTTYFDGQQLMGRVSDGLSSSSTLADIDGLRVCTNAGTTTEKNITEGAGLVGATIELVTVEAFSEAIDKFIAGECDIVTTDGSGLVGRRAVNDALNDWAIFPQSPISKEPLGPTYRSNDSQWADIINWTVYATIIADEYGVTRANIDSFDYDAAPEMGRLFGKNDGELQTKMGLSADAYYNVVKQIGNYDEIFSRNLNPLGLYREGGANARWTEGGLVYAPPAR
;
A
#
# COMPACT_ATOMS: atom_id res chain seq x y z
N PHE A 1 6.37 -11.07 8.64
CA PHE A 1 6.59 -12.32 7.89
C PHE A 1 6.65 -13.54 8.82
N THR A 2 7.24 -13.46 10.02
CA THR A 2 7.38 -14.60 10.94
C THR A 2 6.04 -15.27 11.25
N ALA A 3 5.02 -14.50 11.60
CA ALA A 3 3.68 -15.02 11.88
C ALA A 3 3.05 -15.72 10.66
N LEU A 4 3.27 -15.19 9.44
CA LEU A 4 2.80 -15.79 8.22
C LEU A 4 3.52 -17.13 7.94
N SER A 5 4.84 -17.16 8.07
CA SER A 5 5.63 -18.37 7.88
C SER A 5 5.33 -19.44 8.94
N ALA A 6 5.03 -19.03 10.18
CA ALA A 6 4.63 -19.94 11.26
C ALA A 6 3.19 -20.46 11.13
N GLY A 7 2.38 -19.92 10.21
CA GLY A 7 0.97 -20.28 10.05
C GLY A 7 0.05 -19.71 11.12
N GLU A 8 0.49 -18.69 11.85
CA GLU A 8 -0.33 -17.97 12.83
C GLU A 8 -1.33 -17.05 12.14
N ILE A 9 -1.02 -16.62 10.92
CA ILE A 9 -1.91 -15.89 10.02
C ILE A 9 -1.85 -16.52 8.62
N ASP A 10 -2.90 -16.36 7.82
CA ASP A 10 -2.98 -16.91 6.47
C ASP A 10 -2.70 -15.87 5.38
N VAL A 11 -2.83 -14.60 5.72
CA VAL A 11 -2.54 -13.48 4.83
C VAL A 11 -2.01 -12.30 5.64
N LEU A 12 -1.02 -11.62 5.08
CA LEU A 12 -0.47 -10.37 5.60
C LEU A 12 -0.85 -9.23 4.65
N ILE A 13 -1.71 -8.31 5.10
CA ILE A 13 -2.10 -7.12 4.34
C ILE A 13 -1.72 -5.89 5.16
N ARG A 14 -0.57 -5.31 4.84
CA ARG A 14 -0.01 -4.12 5.48
C ARG A 14 0.82 -3.34 4.47
N ASN A 15 1.60 -2.37 4.94
CA ASN A 15 2.66 -1.71 4.16
C ASN A 15 3.77 -2.74 3.85
N THR A 16 3.44 -3.74 3.06
CA THR A 16 4.33 -4.85 2.75
C THR A 16 4.77 -4.74 1.30
N THR A 17 5.97 -4.25 1.11
CA THR A 17 6.55 -4.05 -0.22
C THR A 17 6.90 -5.36 -0.87
N TRP A 18 6.43 -5.57 -2.08
CA TRP A 18 6.86 -6.67 -2.93
C TRP A 18 8.28 -6.41 -3.43
N THR A 19 9.22 -7.24 -3.01
CA THR A 19 10.61 -7.22 -3.47
C THR A 19 11.06 -8.61 -3.90
N GLN A 20 12.05 -8.68 -4.77
CA GLN A 20 12.59 -9.95 -5.24
C GLN A 20 13.05 -10.83 -4.06
N SER A 21 13.77 -10.28 -3.08
CA SER A 21 14.24 -11.07 -1.94
C SER A 21 13.08 -11.62 -1.09
N ARG A 22 12.06 -10.81 -0.81
CA ARG A 22 10.90 -11.26 -0.06
C ARG A 22 10.12 -12.35 -0.78
N ASP A 23 10.00 -12.22 -2.09
CA ASP A 23 9.29 -13.17 -2.95
C ASP A 23 10.06 -14.50 -3.07
N THR A 24 11.39 -14.46 -3.14
CA THR A 24 12.20 -15.65 -3.44
C THR A 24 12.80 -16.34 -2.20
N GLU A 25 13.00 -15.62 -1.11
CA GLU A 25 13.75 -16.13 0.06
C GLU A 25 12.86 -16.50 1.25
N LEU A 26 11.65 -15.89 1.35
CA LEU A 26 10.82 -16.06 2.54
C LEU A 26 9.75 -17.16 2.40
N GLY A 27 9.63 -17.80 1.23
CA GLY A 27 8.60 -18.81 0.97
C GLY A 27 7.18 -18.23 0.97
N ASN A 28 7.05 -16.97 0.55
CA ASN A 28 5.80 -16.24 0.46
C ASN A 28 5.63 -15.69 -0.97
N ASP A 29 4.40 -15.63 -1.43
CA ASP A 29 4.03 -15.01 -2.69
C ASP A 29 3.27 -13.70 -2.43
N PHE A 30 3.32 -12.79 -3.40
CA PHE A 30 2.61 -11.53 -3.34
C PHE A 30 1.42 -11.53 -4.29
N GLY A 31 0.32 -11.00 -3.82
CA GLY A 31 -0.86 -10.70 -4.63
C GLY A 31 -0.74 -9.38 -5.38
N PRO A 32 -1.84 -8.93 -6.00
CA PRO A 32 -1.87 -7.66 -6.72
C PRO A 32 -1.44 -6.49 -5.85
N THR A 33 -0.66 -5.57 -6.43
CA THR A 33 -0.35 -4.32 -5.74
C THR A 33 -1.63 -3.53 -5.51
N THR A 34 -1.94 -3.28 -4.24
CA THR A 34 -3.12 -2.52 -3.80
C THR A 34 -2.83 -1.04 -3.60
N TYR A 35 -1.56 -0.66 -3.47
CA TYR A 35 -1.13 0.72 -3.37
C TYR A 35 0.32 0.87 -3.87
N PHE A 36 0.53 1.77 -4.79
CA PHE A 36 1.87 2.15 -5.28
C PHE A 36 2.36 3.31 -4.44
N ASP A 37 3.27 3.02 -3.52
CA ASP A 37 3.88 3.98 -2.62
C ASP A 37 5.36 4.21 -2.96
N GLY A 38 6.02 4.99 -2.16
CA GLY A 38 7.45 5.20 -2.19
C GLY A 38 7.94 5.77 -0.87
N GLN A 39 9.16 5.43 -0.51
CA GLN A 39 9.77 5.91 0.72
C GLN A 39 10.07 7.39 0.66
N GLN A 40 9.73 8.08 1.72
CA GLN A 40 10.08 9.48 1.96
C GLN A 40 10.60 9.64 3.40
N LEU A 41 11.02 10.84 3.71
CA LEU A 41 11.51 11.23 5.03
C LEU A 41 10.60 12.30 5.61
N MET A 42 10.55 12.39 6.92
CA MET A 42 9.85 13.45 7.63
C MET A 42 10.76 14.04 8.71
N GLY A 43 10.85 15.36 8.71
CA GLY A 43 11.67 16.13 9.66
C GLY A 43 10.97 17.43 10.02
N ARG A 44 11.58 18.22 10.94
CA ARG A 44 10.97 19.45 11.43
C ARG A 44 11.33 20.66 10.57
N VAL A 45 10.34 21.49 10.30
CA VAL A 45 10.55 22.79 9.62
C VAL A 45 11.37 23.71 10.51
N SER A 46 11.19 23.68 11.81
CA SER A 46 11.99 24.41 12.81
C SER A 46 13.47 24.06 12.78
N ASP A 47 13.84 22.86 12.30
CA ASP A 47 15.23 22.43 12.11
C ASP A 47 15.78 22.80 10.71
N GLY A 48 15.02 23.59 9.93
CA GLY A 48 15.42 24.06 8.59
C GLY A 48 15.05 23.13 7.45
N LEU A 49 14.28 22.07 7.72
CA LEU A 49 13.84 21.14 6.69
C LEU A 49 12.53 21.62 6.03
N SER A 50 12.30 21.18 4.79
CA SER A 50 11.13 21.56 4.01
C SER A 50 10.77 20.46 3.00
N SER A 51 9.65 20.59 2.32
CA SER A 51 9.26 19.66 1.25
C SER A 51 10.23 19.65 0.05
N SER A 52 11.11 20.66 -0.06
CA SER A 52 12.17 20.72 -1.08
C SER A 52 13.51 20.16 -0.61
N SER A 53 13.64 19.74 0.65
CA SER A 53 14.83 19.07 1.18
C SER A 53 15.08 17.74 0.47
N THR A 54 16.34 17.32 0.48
CA THR A 54 16.86 16.14 -0.21
C THR A 54 17.60 15.22 0.75
N LEU A 55 18.11 14.10 0.27
CA LEU A 55 18.96 13.22 1.07
C LEU A 55 20.29 13.86 1.48
N ALA A 56 20.77 14.88 0.78
CA ALA A 56 21.99 15.59 1.19
C ALA A 56 21.77 16.45 2.44
N ASP A 57 20.53 16.86 2.70
CA ASP A 57 20.20 17.73 3.85
C ASP A 57 20.10 16.97 5.17
N ILE A 58 20.26 15.63 5.16
CA ILE A 58 20.23 14.81 6.37
C ILE A 58 21.62 14.41 6.87
N ASP A 59 22.69 14.99 6.31
CA ASP A 59 24.06 14.70 6.74
C ASP A 59 24.28 15.04 8.22
N GLY A 60 24.82 14.10 8.98
CA GLY A 60 25.04 14.22 10.42
C GLY A 60 23.80 14.04 11.30
N LEU A 61 22.62 13.76 10.72
CA LEU A 61 21.36 13.64 11.47
C LEU A 61 21.08 12.20 11.95
N ARG A 62 20.29 12.11 13.04
CA ARG A 62 19.75 10.84 13.56
C ARG A 62 18.47 10.48 12.81
N VAL A 63 18.47 9.32 12.16
CA VAL A 63 17.36 8.85 11.33
C VAL A 63 16.74 7.60 11.93
N CYS A 64 15.47 7.68 12.32
CA CYS A 64 14.70 6.56 12.87
C CYS A 64 13.93 5.81 11.81
N THR A 65 13.96 4.47 11.85
CA THR A 65 13.14 3.59 11.01
C THR A 65 12.96 2.20 11.63
N ASN A 66 12.14 1.34 11.02
CA ASN A 66 12.00 -0.05 11.43
C ASN A 66 13.19 -0.90 11.01
N ALA A 67 13.65 -1.75 11.91
CA ALA A 67 14.66 -2.77 11.66
C ALA A 67 14.19 -3.83 10.66
N GLY A 68 15.09 -4.35 9.81
CA GLY A 68 14.83 -5.44 8.87
C GLY A 68 13.88 -5.11 7.74
N THR A 69 13.72 -3.83 7.41
CA THR A 69 12.79 -3.36 6.38
C THR A 69 13.49 -2.90 5.10
N THR A 70 12.71 -2.79 4.00
CA THR A 70 13.15 -2.10 2.79
C THR A 70 13.55 -0.66 3.09
N THR A 71 12.87 -0.03 4.03
CA THR A 71 13.10 1.36 4.43
C THR A 71 14.48 1.57 5.03
N GLU A 72 14.91 0.66 5.94
CA GLU A 72 16.25 0.69 6.52
C GLU A 72 17.33 0.56 5.44
N LYS A 73 17.14 -0.39 4.52
CA LYS A 73 18.07 -0.62 3.42
C LYS A 73 18.15 0.59 2.49
N ASN A 74 17.01 1.09 2.05
CA ASN A 74 16.94 2.20 1.07
C ASN A 74 17.55 3.49 1.64
N ILE A 75 17.29 3.81 2.93
CA ILE A 75 17.87 5.05 3.52
C ILE A 75 19.38 4.93 3.69
N THR A 76 19.88 3.75 4.05
CA THR A 76 21.31 3.50 4.17
C THR A 76 22.03 3.64 2.84
N GLU A 77 21.49 3.00 1.80
CA GLU A 77 22.03 3.07 0.44
C GLU A 77 21.91 4.49 -0.14
N GLY A 78 20.72 5.10 0.02
CA GLY A 78 20.44 6.44 -0.50
C GLY A 78 21.32 7.55 0.10
N ALA A 79 21.52 7.53 1.42
CA ALA A 79 22.42 8.45 2.10
C ALA A 79 23.87 8.27 1.59
N GLY A 80 24.32 7.01 1.47
CA GLY A 80 25.66 6.72 0.94
C GLY A 80 25.87 7.21 -0.48
N LEU A 81 24.87 7.14 -1.36
CA LEU A 81 24.95 7.60 -2.74
C LEU A 81 25.14 9.12 -2.87
N VAL A 82 24.62 9.89 -1.92
CA VAL A 82 24.81 11.36 -1.89
C VAL A 82 25.97 11.82 -0.99
N GLY A 83 26.67 10.86 -0.38
CA GLY A 83 27.81 11.14 0.52
C GLY A 83 27.39 11.65 1.90
N ALA A 84 26.12 11.49 2.29
CA ALA A 84 25.63 11.85 3.61
C ALA A 84 25.95 10.75 4.61
N THR A 85 26.41 11.14 5.80
CA THR A 85 26.63 10.24 6.96
C THR A 85 25.48 10.42 7.94
N ILE A 86 24.75 9.35 8.23
CA ILE A 86 23.60 9.39 9.14
C ILE A 86 23.88 8.52 10.37
N GLU A 87 23.28 8.88 11.50
CA GLU A 87 23.16 7.99 12.64
C GLU A 87 21.82 7.24 12.54
N LEU A 88 21.88 5.99 12.10
CA LEU A 88 20.69 5.18 11.91
C LEU A 88 20.21 4.59 13.24
N VAL A 89 18.99 4.89 13.65
CA VAL A 89 18.33 4.37 14.86
C VAL A 89 17.20 3.44 14.43
N THR A 90 17.40 2.14 14.61
CA THR A 90 16.40 1.14 14.25
C THR A 90 15.55 0.72 15.44
N VAL A 91 14.26 0.48 15.21
CA VAL A 91 13.27 0.07 16.22
C VAL A 91 12.41 -1.09 15.69
N GLU A 92 11.77 -1.81 16.60
CA GLU A 92 10.91 -2.96 16.22
C GLU A 92 9.57 -2.52 15.63
N ALA A 93 8.96 -1.44 16.14
CA ALA A 93 7.68 -0.94 15.67
C ALA A 93 7.77 0.51 15.20
N PHE A 94 7.13 0.84 14.09
CA PHE A 94 7.16 2.21 13.55
C PHE A 94 6.56 3.26 14.50
N SER A 95 5.61 2.87 15.38
CA SER A 95 5.12 3.75 16.44
C SER A 95 6.26 4.23 17.38
N GLU A 96 7.21 3.36 17.66
CA GLU A 96 8.40 3.69 18.48
C GLU A 96 9.32 4.71 17.78
N ALA A 97 9.48 4.58 16.45
CA ALA A 97 10.20 5.58 15.67
C ALA A 97 9.53 6.97 15.75
N ILE A 98 8.21 7.01 15.68
CA ILE A 98 7.43 8.25 15.84
C ILE A 98 7.57 8.81 17.24
N ASP A 99 7.49 7.97 18.28
CA ASP A 99 7.64 8.42 19.68
C ASP A 99 9.03 9.02 19.92
N LYS A 100 10.08 8.38 19.40
CA LYS A 100 11.47 8.90 19.44
C LYS A 100 11.61 10.22 18.67
N PHE A 101 10.98 10.33 17.50
CA PHE A 101 10.97 11.57 16.73
C PHE A 101 10.26 12.68 17.51
N ILE A 102 9.10 12.44 18.11
CA ILE A 102 8.37 13.42 18.93
C ILE A 102 9.22 13.85 20.14
N ALA A 103 9.90 12.90 20.79
CA ALA A 103 10.77 13.17 21.93
C ALA A 103 12.09 13.91 21.58
N GLY A 104 12.39 14.11 20.28
CA GLY A 104 13.65 14.71 19.83
C GLY A 104 14.86 13.77 19.95
N GLU A 105 14.63 12.47 20.11
CA GLU A 105 15.69 11.46 20.08
C GLU A 105 16.13 11.14 18.64
N CYS A 106 15.27 11.42 17.65
CA CYS A 106 15.57 11.40 16.24
C CYS A 106 15.25 12.75 15.61
N ASP A 107 16.05 13.13 14.62
CA ASP A 107 15.88 14.37 13.84
C ASP A 107 14.98 14.09 12.62
N ILE A 108 15.05 12.87 12.10
CA ILE A 108 14.32 12.37 10.96
C ILE A 108 13.64 11.05 11.29
N VAL A 109 12.46 10.85 10.72
CA VAL A 109 11.81 9.54 10.64
C VAL A 109 11.53 9.20 9.19
N THR A 110 11.70 7.94 8.79
CA THR A 110 11.50 7.51 7.40
C THR A 110 10.70 6.20 7.32
N THR A 111 9.77 6.17 6.39
CA THR A 111 8.97 5.02 5.96
C THR A 111 8.27 5.36 4.64
N ASP A 112 7.30 4.55 4.22
CA ASP A 112 6.40 4.85 3.10
C ASP A 112 5.74 6.21 3.26
N GLY A 113 5.66 6.97 2.17
CA GLY A 113 5.12 8.34 2.18
C GLY A 113 3.69 8.41 2.70
N SER A 114 2.83 7.46 2.34
CA SER A 114 1.46 7.39 2.87
C SER A 114 1.43 7.21 4.40
N GLY A 115 2.36 6.41 4.93
CA GLY A 115 2.54 6.22 6.37
C GLY A 115 2.96 7.50 7.08
N LEU A 116 3.89 8.27 6.49
CA LEU A 116 4.31 9.58 7.04
C LEU A 116 3.17 10.59 7.03
N VAL A 117 2.40 10.66 5.93
CA VAL A 117 1.22 11.53 5.84
C VAL A 117 0.21 11.20 6.93
N GLY A 118 -0.09 9.93 7.15
CA GLY A 118 -0.98 9.48 8.21
C GLY A 118 -0.49 9.88 9.60
N ARG A 119 0.81 9.72 9.88
CA ARG A 119 1.40 10.08 11.18
C ARG A 119 1.44 11.59 11.40
N ARG A 120 1.76 12.35 10.35
CA ARG A 120 1.70 13.81 10.41
C ARG A 120 0.30 14.30 10.72
N ALA A 121 -0.71 13.77 10.05
CA ALA A 121 -2.11 14.19 10.26
C ALA A 121 -2.58 14.00 11.70
N VAL A 122 -2.04 13.03 12.43
CA VAL A 122 -2.44 12.73 13.82
C VAL A 122 -1.60 13.47 14.85
N ASN A 123 -0.31 13.69 14.59
CA ASN A 123 0.65 14.10 15.62
C ASN A 123 1.20 15.52 15.43
N ASP A 124 1.12 16.11 14.24
CA ASP A 124 1.69 17.42 13.94
C ASP A 124 0.68 18.55 14.15
N ALA A 125 0.31 18.78 15.41
CA ALA A 125 -0.63 19.83 15.78
C ALA A 125 -0.10 21.26 15.50
N LEU A 126 1.23 21.43 15.37
CA LEU A 126 1.88 22.71 15.16
C LEU A 126 2.21 22.97 13.67
N ASN A 127 1.94 22.01 12.78
CA ASN A 127 2.32 22.05 11.35
C ASN A 127 3.83 22.30 11.14
N ASP A 128 4.66 21.68 12.01
CA ASP A 128 6.11 21.80 11.98
C ASP A 128 6.80 20.65 11.20
N TRP A 129 6.04 19.68 10.69
CA TRP A 129 6.61 18.51 10.04
C TRP A 129 6.53 18.59 8.52
N ALA A 130 7.67 18.53 7.87
CA ALA A 130 7.80 18.46 6.42
C ALA A 130 8.11 17.02 5.97
N ILE A 131 7.43 16.58 4.90
CA ILE A 131 7.74 15.31 4.22
C ILE A 131 8.51 15.63 2.96
N PHE A 132 9.63 14.95 2.76
CA PHE A 132 10.58 15.15 1.66
C PHE A 132 11.34 13.85 1.30
N PRO A 133 12.06 13.80 0.19
CA PRO A 133 11.94 14.71 -0.95
C PRO A 133 10.56 14.59 -1.63
N GLN A 134 10.21 15.52 -2.51
CA GLN A 134 8.93 15.46 -3.26
C GLN A 134 8.81 14.17 -4.08
N SER A 135 9.90 13.76 -4.73
CA SER A 135 9.97 12.45 -5.39
C SER A 135 10.45 11.40 -4.40
N PRO A 136 9.72 10.32 -4.17
CA PRO A 136 10.14 9.24 -3.29
C PRO A 136 11.53 8.68 -3.67
N ILE A 137 12.26 8.20 -2.68
CA ILE A 137 13.60 7.63 -2.88
C ILE A 137 13.58 6.17 -3.31
N SER A 138 12.42 5.53 -3.29
CA SER A 138 12.22 4.13 -3.70
C SER A 138 10.86 3.92 -4.35
N LYS A 139 10.68 2.72 -4.93
CA LYS A 139 9.38 2.18 -5.34
C LYS A 139 8.92 1.18 -4.30
N GLU A 140 7.74 1.40 -3.73
CA GLU A 140 7.15 0.52 -2.72
C GLU A 140 5.77 0.02 -3.23
N PRO A 141 5.74 -1.02 -4.08
CA PRO A 141 4.48 -1.67 -4.45
C PRO A 141 3.96 -2.49 -3.27
N LEU A 142 2.89 -2.04 -2.65
CA LEU A 142 2.30 -2.65 -1.45
C LEU A 142 1.16 -3.58 -1.84
N GLY A 143 1.17 -4.80 -1.31
CA GLY A 143 0.13 -5.78 -1.63
C GLY A 143 -0.03 -6.85 -0.56
N PRO A 144 -1.12 -7.66 -0.66
CA PRO A 144 -1.29 -8.82 0.19
C PRO A 144 -0.17 -9.84 -0.06
N THR A 145 0.24 -10.50 1.01
CA THR A 145 1.27 -11.53 0.98
C THR A 145 0.74 -12.77 1.68
N TYR A 146 0.97 -13.94 1.11
CA TYR A 146 0.53 -15.22 1.62
C TYR A 146 1.63 -16.28 1.42
N ARG A 147 1.49 -17.45 2.08
CA ARG A 147 2.47 -18.54 1.92
C ARG A 147 2.44 -19.10 0.50
N SER A 148 3.61 -19.42 -0.05
CA SER A 148 3.76 -20.12 -1.32
C SER A 148 3.15 -21.53 -1.27
N ASN A 149 2.93 -22.11 -2.46
CA ASN A 149 2.42 -23.46 -2.66
C ASN A 149 0.94 -23.70 -2.28
N ASP A 150 0.15 -22.64 -2.14
CA ASP A 150 -1.31 -22.72 -2.04
C ASP A 150 -1.94 -21.85 -3.14
N SER A 151 -2.00 -22.40 -4.35
CA SER A 151 -2.52 -21.69 -5.52
C SER A 151 -4.01 -21.34 -5.40
N GLN A 152 -4.81 -22.18 -4.71
CA GLN A 152 -6.22 -21.90 -4.49
C GLN A 152 -6.41 -20.68 -3.57
N TRP A 153 -5.65 -20.63 -2.49
CA TRP A 153 -5.66 -19.46 -1.59
C TRP A 153 -5.17 -18.20 -2.28
N ALA A 154 -4.10 -18.31 -3.06
CA ALA A 154 -3.58 -17.23 -3.90
C ALA A 154 -4.65 -16.69 -4.85
N ASP A 155 -5.36 -17.57 -5.56
CA ASP A 155 -6.45 -17.17 -6.45
C ASP A 155 -7.58 -16.45 -5.70
N ILE A 156 -7.97 -16.93 -4.53
CA ILE A 156 -9.01 -16.29 -3.69
C ILE A 156 -8.60 -14.87 -3.32
N ILE A 157 -7.37 -14.68 -2.81
CA ILE A 157 -6.87 -13.36 -2.40
C ILE A 157 -6.75 -12.43 -3.61
N ASN A 158 -6.13 -12.91 -4.69
CA ASN A 158 -5.88 -12.11 -5.89
C ASN A 158 -7.18 -11.65 -6.54
N TRP A 159 -8.13 -12.56 -6.75
CA TRP A 159 -9.40 -12.23 -7.37
C TRP A 159 -10.32 -11.41 -6.46
N THR A 160 -10.16 -11.49 -5.14
CA THR A 160 -10.85 -10.57 -4.22
C THR A 160 -10.38 -9.13 -4.44
N VAL A 161 -9.07 -8.89 -4.60
CA VAL A 161 -8.53 -7.56 -4.92
C VAL A 161 -8.97 -7.14 -6.32
N TYR A 162 -8.77 -7.99 -7.33
CA TYR A 162 -9.15 -7.69 -8.71
C TYR A 162 -10.64 -7.38 -8.87
N ALA A 163 -11.51 -8.06 -8.14
CA ALA A 163 -12.95 -7.78 -8.19
C ALA A 163 -13.27 -6.33 -7.79
N THR A 164 -12.55 -5.77 -6.83
CA THR A 164 -12.73 -4.35 -6.45
C THR A 164 -12.24 -3.39 -7.53
N ILE A 165 -11.13 -3.73 -8.21
CA ILE A 165 -10.54 -2.93 -9.30
C ILE A 165 -11.44 -3.00 -10.53
N ILE A 166 -11.90 -4.20 -10.94
CA ILE A 166 -12.80 -4.38 -12.07
C ILE A 166 -14.12 -3.64 -11.82
N ALA A 167 -14.67 -3.73 -10.61
CA ALA A 167 -15.88 -2.97 -10.26
C ALA A 167 -15.68 -1.47 -10.39
N ASP A 168 -14.51 -0.94 -10.02
CA ASP A 168 -14.15 0.45 -10.22
C ASP A 168 -14.06 0.82 -11.72
N GLU A 169 -13.44 -0.03 -12.54
CA GLU A 169 -13.33 0.18 -13.99
C GLU A 169 -14.70 0.25 -14.70
N TYR A 170 -15.66 -0.54 -14.23
CA TYR A 170 -17.04 -0.55 -14.75
C TYR A 170 -17.97 0.45 -14.06
N GLY A 171 -17.48 1.22 -13.07
CA GLY A 171 -18.29 2.17 -12.31
C GLY A 171 -19.36 1.51 -11.44
N VAL A 172 -19.15 0.24 -11.04
CA VAL A 172 -20.02 -0.44 -10.08
C VAL A 172 -19.62 -0.08 -8.67
N THR A 173 -20.56 0.45 -7.90
CA THR A 173 -20.37 0.95 -6.54
C THR A 173 -21.31 0.25 -5.57
N ARG A 174 -21.09 0.42 -4.28
CA ARG A 174 -22.04 -0.03 -3.24
C ARG A 174 -23.46 0.47 -3.47
N ALA A 175 -23.60 1.68 -4.02
CA ALA A 175 -24.89 2.33 -4.21
C ALA A 175 -25.66 1.77 -5.40
N ASN A 176 -24.98 1.40 -6.50
CA ASN A 176 -25.64 1.01 -7.74
C ASN A 176 -25.58 -0.49 -8.05
N ILE A 177 -24.82 -1.28 -7.29
CA ILE A 177 -24.59 -2.71 -7.55
C ILE A 177 -25.89 -3.53 -7.68
N ASP A 178 -26.95 -3.18 -6.96
CA ASP A 178 -28.24 -3.89 -7.03
C ASP A 178 -29.04 -3.58 -8.29
N SER A 179 -28.82 -2.41 -8.89
CA SER A 179 -29.54 -1.90 -10.06
C SER A 179 -28.64 -1.80 -11.31
N PHE A 180 -27.43 -2.31 -11.25
CA PHE A 180 -26.49 -2.28 -12.35
C PHE A 180 -26.99 -3.19 -13.50
N ASP A 181 -26.82 -2.74 -14.74
CA ASP A 181 -27.22 -3.49 -15.94
C ASP A 181 -26.16 -4.56 -16.29
N TYR A 182 -26.33 -5.76 -15.73
CA TYR A 182 -25.43 -6.88 -15.96
C TYR A 182 -25.56 -7.49 -17.36
N ASP A 183 -26.65 -7.25 -18.07
CA ASP A 183 -26.83 -7.72 -19.44
C ASP A 183 -25.99 -6.86 -20.40
N ALA A 184 -25.85 -5.57 -20.13
CA ALA A 184 -24.95 -4.70 -20.87
C ALA A 184 -23.46 -4.93 -20.54
N ALA A 185 -23.15 -5.55 -19.41
CA ALA A 185 -21.80 -5.85 -18.97
C ALA A 185 -21.66 -7.32 -18.52
N PRO A 186 -21.63 -8.29 -19.44
CA PRO A 186 -21.62 -9.72 -19.11
C PRO A 186 -20.43 -10.16 -18.23
N GLU A 187 -19.28 -9.47 -18.34
CA GLU A 187 -18.12 -9.71 -17.46
C GLU A 187 -18.46 -9.46 -16.00
N MET A 188 -19.13 -8.35 -15.71
CA MET A 188 -19.59 -8.03 -14.36
C MET A 188 -20.65 -9.03 -13.87
N GLY A 189 -21.53 -9.47 -14.77
CA GLY A 189 -22.52 -10.50 -14.47
C GLY A 189 -21.88 -11.81 -14.03
N ARG A 190 -20.84 -12.26 -14.72
CA ARG A 190 -20.06 -13.46 -14.31
C ARG A 190 -19.30 -13.24 -13.00
N LEU A 191 -18.61 -12.12 -12.89
CA LEU A 191 -17.81 -11.79 -11.69
C LEU A 191 -18.69 -11.74 -10.42
N PHE A 192 -19.92 -11.29 -10.54
CA PHE A 192 -20.83 -11.15 -9.41
C PHE A 192 -21.85 -12.28 -9.25
N GLY A 193 -21.72 -13.36 -10.05
CA GLY A 193 -22.59 -14.53 -9.93
C GLY A 193 -24.05 -14.25 -10.36
N LYS A 194 -24.28 -13.26 -11.22
CA LYS A 194 -25.60 -12.96 -11.78
C LYS A 194 -25.85 -13.75 -13.05
N ASN A 195 -24.79 -14.03 -13.81
CA ASN A 195 -24.82 -14.80 -15.06
C ASN A 195 -23.70 -15.85 -14.98
N ASP A 196 -24.02 -17.13 -15.00
CA ASP A 196 -23.06 -18.26 -15.08
C ASP A 196 -21.80 -18.13 -14.21
N GLY A 197 -21.97 -17.76 -12.94
CA GLY A 197 -20.88 -17.47 -11.99
C GLY A 197 -20.15 -18.72 -11.49
N GLU A 198 -19.60 -19.55 -12.36
CA GLU A 198 -18.92 -20.79 -11.97
C GLU A 198 -17.48 -20.57 -11.47
N LEU A 199 -16.81 -19.48 -11.83
CA LEU A 199 -15.38 -19.29 -11.50
C LEU A 199 -15.15 -19.19 -10.00
N GLN A 200 -16.02 -18.51 -9.28
CA GLN A 200 -15.97 -18.39 -7.82
C GLN A 200 -16.18 -19.75 -7.15
N THR A 201 -17.12 -20.55 -7.64
CA THR A 201 -17.40 -21.87 -7.08
C THR A 201 -16.28 -22.88 -7.31
N LYS A 202 -15.50 -22.74 -8.40
CA LYS A 202 -14.28 -23.52 -8.64
C LYS A 202 -13.17 -23.22 -7.64
N MET A 203 -13.17 -22.03 -7.05
CA MET A 203 -12.27 -21.65 -5.95
C MET A 203 -12.82 -22.00 -4.56
N GLY A 204 -14.00 -22.63 -4.47
CA GLY A 204 -14.65 -22.98 -3.21
C GLY A 204 -15.43 -21.83 -2.56
N LEU A 205 -15.70 -20.75 -3.30
CA LEU A 205 -16.49 -19.60 -2.85
C LEU A 205 -17.95 -19.72 -3.29
N SER A 206 -18.85 -18.95 -2.67
CA SER A 206 -20.20 -18.77 -3.21
C SER A 206 -20.15 -18.01 -4.55
N ALA A 207 -21.12 -18.26 -5.42
CA ALA A 207 -21.18 -17.60 -6.72
C ALA A 207 -21.22 -16.06 -6.62
N ASP A 208 -21.82 -15.55 -5.55
CA ASP A 208 -21.98 -14.12 -5.25
C ASP A 208 -20.88 -13.54 -4.34
N ALA A 209 -19.78 -14.27 -4.14
CA ALA A 209 -18.73 -13.84 -3.21
C ALA A 209 -18.22 -12.42 -3.49
N TYR A 210 -17.88 -12.13 -4.74
CA TYR A 210 -17.34 -10.80 -5.11
C TYR A 210 -18.40 -9.70 -5.17
N TYR A 211 -19.67 -10.07 -5.48
CA TYR A 211 -20.79 -9.16 -5.27
C TYR A 211 -20.86 -8.72 -3.81
N ASN A 212 -20.77 -9.68 -2.88
CA ASN A 212 -20.82 -9.41 -1.45
C ASN A 212 -19.64 -8.55 -0.99
N VAL A 213 -18.44 -8.75 -1.54
CA VAL A 213 -17.27 -7.90 -1.27
C VAL A 213 -17.59 -6.45 -1.65
N VAL A 214 -17.96 -6.19 -2.90
CA VAL A 214 -18.23 -4.82 -3.37
C VAL A 214 -19.47 -4.22 -2.68
N LYS A 215 -20.50 -5.01 -2.42
CA LYS A 215 -21.70 -4.55 -1.71
C LYS A 215 -21.40 -4.08 -0.29
N GLN A 216 -20.50 -4.76 0.42
CA GLN A 216 -20.18 -4.46 1.82
C GLN A 216 -19.13 -3.37 1.96
N ILE A 217 -18.07 -3.39 1.17
CA ILE A 217 -16.92 -2.51 1.35
C ILE A 217 -16.72 -1.49 0.23
N GLY A 218 -17.33 -1.69 -0.93
CA GLY A 218 -17.19 -0.83 -2.11
C GLY A 218 -16.18 -1.35 -3.12
N ASN A 219 -16.10 -0.66 -4.26
CA ASN A 219 -15.10 -0.86 -5.27
C ASN A 219 -13.75 -0.22 -4.83
N TYR A 220 -12.70 -0.39 -5.64
CA TYR A 220 -11.36 0.12 -5.30
C TYR A 220 -11.35 1.63 -5.06
N ASP A 221 -12.05 2.43 -5.88
CA ASP A 221 -12.13 3.88 -5.70
C ASP A 221 -12.84 4.28 -4.40
N GLU A 222 -13.95 3.63 -4.08
CA GLU A 222 -14.67 3.89 -2.82
C GLU A 222 -13.81 3.55 -1.59
N ILE A 223 -13.01 2.47 -1.67
CA ILE A 223 -12.07 2.09 -0.60
C ILE A 223 -10.97 3.12 -0.48
N PHE A 224 -10.33 3.48 -1.59
CA PHE A 224 -9.24 4.45 -1.63
C PHE A 224 -9.71 5.81 -1.12
N SER A 225 -10.75 6.36 -1.72
CA SER A 225 -11.24 7.71 -1.45
C SER A 225 -11.70 7.89 0.00
N ARG A 226 -12.36 6.88 0.56
CA ARG A 226 -12.81 6.92 1.96
C ARG A 226 -11.66 6.98 2.96
N ASN A 227 -10.55 6.30 2.67
CA ASN A 227 -9.45 6.14 3.61
C ASN A 227 -8.32 7.15 3.40
N LEU A 228 -8.06 7.59 2.16
CA LEU A 228 -6.87 8.34 1.81
C LEU A 228 -7.14 9.80 1.41
N ASN A 229 -8.27 10.09 0.75
CA ASN A 229 -8.60 11.48 0.39
C ASN A 229 -8.68 12.42 1.61
N PRO A 230 -9.20 12.01 2.79
CA PRO A 230 -9.15 12.86 3.98
C PRO A 230 -7.74 13.25 4.43
N LEU A 231 -6.73 12.47 4.03
CA LEU A 231 -5.32 12.74 4.31
C LEU A 231 -4.63 13.57 3.20
N GLY A 232 -5.37 13.97 2.16
CA GLY A 232 -4.83 14.69 1.01
C GLY A 232 -4.10 13.79 0.01
N LEU A 233 -4.29 12.47 0.08
CA LEU A 233 -3.75 11.51 -0.88
C LEU A 233 -4.84 11.18 -1.91
N TYR A 234 -4.58 11.52 -3.17
CA TYR A 234 -5.52 11.34 -4.28
C TYR A 234 -4.94 10.40 -5.34
N ARG A 235 -5.84 9.76 -6.10
CA ARG A 235 -5.45 8.84 -7.19
C ARG A 235 -5.08 9.55 -8.47
N GLU A 236 -5.77 10.65 -8.76
CA GLU A 236 -5.69 11.37 -10.04
C GLU A 236 -4.26 11.83 -10.33
N GLY A 237 -3.79 11.51 -11.52
CA GLY A 237 -2.46 11.89 -12.01
C GLY A 237 -1.29 11.15 -11.35
N GLY A 238 -1.57 10.19 -10.46
CA GLY A 238 -0.56 9.40 -9.76
C GLY A 238 -0.52 7.93 -10.19
N ALA A 239 0.42 7.18 -9.64
CA ALA A 239 0.56 5.75 -9.89
C ALA A 239 -0.68 4.93 -9.47
N ASN A 240 -1.45 5.42 -8.52
CA ASN A 240 -2.67 4.77 -8.02
C ASN A 240 -3.94 5.08 -8.87
N ALA A 241 -3.83 5.87 -9.94
CA ALA A 241 -4.89 6.03 -10.93
C ALA A 241 -5.13 4.74 -11.72
N ARG A 242 -6.29 4.63 -12.38
CA ARG A 242 -6.57 3.50 -13.27
C ARG A 242 -5.57 3.47 -14.43
N TRP A 243 -5.30 2.29 -14.97
CA TRP A 243 -4.45 2.15 -16.14
C TRP A 243 -4.96 2.96 -17.36
N THR A 244 -6.28 3.12 -17.51
CA THR A 244 -6.91 3.95 -18.57
C THR A 244 -6.69 5.45 -18.35
N GLU A 245 -6.27 5.87 -17.17
CA GLU A 245 -5.98 7.25 -16.78
C GLU A 245 -4.46 7.51 -16.65
N GLY A 246 -3.64 6.54 -17.09
CA GLY A 246 -2.18 6.63 -17.03
C GLY A 246 -1.56 6.14 -15.72
N GLY A 247 -2.34 5.57 -14.80
CA GLY A 247 -1.86 4.95 -13.57
C GLY A 247 -1.43 3.48 -13.76
N LEU A 248 -1.17 2.82 -12.66
CA LEU A 248 -0.71 1.43 -12.61
C LEU A 248 -1.76 0.46 -12.03
N VAL A 249 -2.89 0.96 -11.57
CA VAL A 249 -3.96 0.09 -11.04
C VAL A 249 -4.64 -0.61 -12.21
N TYR A 250 -4.47 -1.93 -12.24
CA TYR A 250 -4.89 -2.81 -13.33
C TYR A 250 -5.36 -4.15 -12.78
N ALA A 251 -6.40 -4.71 -13.39
CA ALA A 251 -6.87 -6.07 -13.14
C ALA A 251 -6.96 -6.88 -14.44
N PRO A 252 -6.65 -8.19 -14.42
CA PRO A 252 -6.94 -9.06 -15.55
C PRO A 252 -8.45 -9.22 -15.74
N PRO A 253 -8.93 -9.48 -16.99
CA PRO A 253 -10.35 -9.64 -17.25
C PRO A 253 -10.94 -10.91 -16.62
N ALA A 254 -12.14 -10.81 -16.04
CA ALA A 254 -12.89 -11.93 -15.45
C ALA A 254 -13.66 -12.72 -16.51
N ARG A 255 -13.00 -13.65 -17.22
CA ARG A 255 -13.57 -14.48 -18.29
C ARG A 255 -13.01 -15.92 -18.30
#